data_d0c0409c5408a727932ee4a133f01ffd
#
_entry.id   d0c0409c5408a727932ee4a133f01ffd
#
_cell.length_a   1.000
_cell.length_b   1.000
_cell.length_c   1.000
_cell.angle_alpha   90.00
_cell.angle_beta   90.00
_cell.angle_gamma   90.00
#
_symmetry.space_group_name_H-M   'P 1'
#
loop_
_entity.id
_entity.type
_entity.pdbx_description
1 polymer ?
#
loop_
_entity_poly.entity_id
_entity_poly.type
_entity_poly.pdbx_seq_one_letter_code
_entity_poly.pdbx_strand_id
1 'polypeptide(L)'
;MQISIREKLKNILERYAKLEAEQMDGELMTDHKAFERVGKDIHAIMPIVNDFKDYLKLEEEKLDAMAMLEEEGFEELAREEIEGIDAKLILLEQFLMGHLLPIDPDDDKDVYLEIRSGAGGDEASLFVGDLLRMYLMYADKHRWKCALISQSLSSQGGYKEVVYSMKGKSVYRMLKYESGTHRVQRVPATESQGRIHTSTVTIAILPQVEQIDEVDINNQDLRVDTYRSSGAGGQHVNTTDSAVRITHIPTGTVVECQDERSQHKNKAKAMALLSAKILKQQRLTQQKAMSEERSTQVGSGERSERIRTYNFPQSRVTDHRIGLTLYQLDSLMEGDIEELIEVLIRDDKAKRMAGLLDE
;
A
#
# COMPACT_ATOMS: atom_id res chain seq x y z
N MET A 1 20.31 21.52 -8.62
CA MET A 1 18.89 21.22 -8.27
C MET A 1 17.93 21.96 -9.20
N GLN A 2 16.84 21.31 -9.66
CA GLN A 2 15.78 21.96 -10.48
C GLN A 2 14.96 22.95 -9.67
N ILE A 3 14.46 24.00 -10.34
CA ILE A 3 13.74 25.12 -9.69
C ILE A 3 12.46 24.62 -8.99
N SER A 4 11.69 23.72 -9.62
CA SER A 4 10.46 23.16 -9.07
C SER A 4 10.70 22.37 -7.78
N ILE A 5 11.77 21.58 -7.72
CA ILE A 5 12.17 20.82 -6.52
C ILE A 5 12.58 21.78 -5.40
N ARG A 6 13.34 22.80 -5.75
CA ARG A 6 13.79 23.82 -4.78
C ARG A 6 12.61 24.59 -4.16
N GLU A 7 11.57 24.88 -4.94
CA GLU A 7 10.34 25.50 -4.43
C GLU A 7 9.56 24.57 -3.50
N LYS A 8 9.42 23.28 -3.88
CA LYS A 8 8.79 22.28 -3.01
C LYS A 8 9.53 22.17 -1.66
N LEU A 9 10.86 22.16 -1.67
CA LEU A 9 11.70 22.12 -0.45
C LEU A 9 11.58 23.39 0.40
N LYS A 10 11.51 24.56 -0.21
CA LYS A 10 11.26 25.82 0.50
C LYS A 10 9.89 25.82 1.19
N ASN A 11 8.86 25.33 0.52
CA ASN A 11 7.52 25.19 1.12
C ASN A 11 7.53 24.23 2.33
N ILE A 12 8.32 23.14 2.26
CA ILE A 12 8.51 22.23 3.41
C ILE A 12 9.22 22.95 4.57
N LEU A 13 10.24 23.75 4.29
CA LEU A 13 10.95 24.55 5.30
C LEU A 13 10.02 25.54 5.99
N GLU A 14 9.16 26.25 5.23
CA GLU A 14 8.16 27.16 5.77
C GLU A 14 7.10 26.43 6.60
N ARG A 15 6.67 25.25 6.15
CA ARG A 15 5.73 24.41 6.90
C ARG A 15 6.35 23.96 8.23
N TYR A 16 7.62 23.56 8.21
CA TYR A 16 8.36 23.17 9.41
C TYR A 16 8.40 24.31 10.42
N ALA A 17 8.75 25.52 9.99
CA ALA A 17 8.79 26.70 10.87
C ALA A 17 7.41 27.03 11.48
N LYS A 18 6.32 26.83 10.73
CA LYS A 18 4.96 26.99 11.24
C LYS A 18 4.62 25.93 12.30
N LEU A 19 4.96 24.68 12.06
CA LEU A 19 4.72 23.59 13.02
C LEU A 19 5.55 23.76 14.29
N GLU A 20 6.80 24.24 14.20
CA GLU A 20 7.60 24.60 15.38
C GLU A 20 6.96 25.73 16.19
N ALA A 21 6.44 26.76 15.51
CA ALA A 21 5.73 27.86 16.16
C ALA A 21 4.43 27.38 16.84
N GLU A 22 3.66 26.51 16.16
CA GLU A 22 2.46 25.88 16.75
C GLU A 22 2.79 25.02 17.97
N GLN A 23 3.90 24.26 17.93
CA GLN A 23 4.33 23.43 19.06
C GLN A 23 4.72 24.27 20.29
N MET A 24 5.21 25.50 20.08
CA MET A 24 5.56 26.43 21.16
C MET A 24 4.34 27.20 21.71
N ASP A 25 3.18 27.06 21.06
CA ASP A 25 1.96 27.74 21.54
C ASP A 25 1.40 27.06 22.81
N GLY A 26 1.22 27.85 23.85
CA GLY A 26 0.74 27.36 25.15
C GLY A 26 -0.69 26.79 25.11
N GLU A 27 -1.52 27.18 24.13
CA GLU A 27 -2.87 26.64 23.97
C GLU A 27 -2.82 25.17 23.47
N LEU A 28 -1.87 24.83 22.60
CA LEU A 28 -1.70 23.46 22.08
C LEU A 28 -1.25 22.47 23.16
N MET A 29 -0.51 22.92 24.18
CA MET A 29 -0.07 22.09 25.29
C MET A 29 -1.24 21.53 26.14
N THR A 30 -2.42 22.13 26.04
CA THR A 30 -3.63 21.65 26.74
C THR A 30 -4.36 20.52 26.00
N ASP A 31 -4.15 20.37 24.66
CA ASP A 31 -4.71 19.28 23.86
C ASP A 31 -3.62 18.26 23.52
N HIS A 32 -3.54 17.21 24.34
CA HIS A 32 -2.54 16.16 24.18
C HIS A 32 -2.56 15.46 22.81
N LYS A 33 -3.75 15.29 22.18
CA LYS A 33 -3.88 14.65 20.87
C LYS A 33 -3.38 15.54 19.74
N ALA A 34 -3.67 16.84 19.81
CA ALA A 34 -3.18 17.82 18.85
C ALA A 34 -1.66 17.97 18.96
N PHE A 35 -1.12 18.05 20.17
CA PHE A 35 0.32 18.13 20.46
C PHE A 35 1.07 16.89 19.90
N GLU A 36 0.55 15.68 20.15
CA GLU A 36 1.15 14.44 19.63
C GLU A 36 1.14 14.40 18.09
N ARG A 37 0.07 14.89 17.45
CA ARG A 37 -0.02 14.97 15.99
C ARG A 37 1.02 15.92 15.40
N VAL A 38 1.12 17.14 15.95
CA VAL A 38 2.12 18.13 15.52
C VAL A 38 3.54 17.60 15.72
N GLY A 39 3.81 16.94 16.85
CA GLY A 39 5.10 16.32 17.11
C GLY A 39 5.46 15.23 16.09
N LYS A 40 4.50 14.39 15.68
CA LYS A 40 4.70 13.40 14.61
C LYS A 40 4.97 14.04 13.26
N ASP A 41 4.23 15.10 12.93
CA ASP A 41 4.41 15.85 11.66
C ASP A 41 5.79 16.51 11.61
N ILE A 42 6.26 17.15 12.69
CA ILE A 42 7.62 17.69 12.80
C ILE A 42 8.67 16.61 12.62
N HIS A 43 8.53 15.49 13.33
CA HIS A 43 9.49 14.38 13.24
C HIS A 43 9.58 13.79 11.84
N ALA A 44 8.48 13.73 11.13
CA ALA A 44 8.43 13.19 9.76
C ALA A 44 9.17 14.07 8.75
N ILE A 45 9.11 15.41 8.88
CA ILE A 45 9.73 16.35 7.93
C ILE A 45 11.12 16.85 8.35
N MET A 46 11.50 16.66 9.63
CA MET A 46 12.79 17.12 10.17
C MET A 46 14.01 16.63 9.40
N PRO A 47 14.12 15.34 8.96
CA PRO A 47 15.24 14.87 8.16
C PRO A 47 15.39 15.65 6.85
N ILE A 48 14.28 15.90 6.14
CA ILE A 48 14.26 16.65 4.87
C ILE A 48 14.76 18.07 5.08
N VAL A 49 14.29 18.71 6.17
CA VAL A 49 14.67 20.09 6.52
C VAL A 49 16.15 20.20 6.84
N ASN A 50 16.70 19.23 7.57
CA ASN A 50 18.14 19.22 7.90
C ASN A 50 18.99 19.04 6.64
N ASP A 51 18.68 18.03 5.81
CA ASP A 51 19.40 17.80 4.56
C ASP A 51 19.30 18.99 3.60
N PHE A 52 18.15 19.70 3.59
CA PHE A 52 18.01 20.89 2.75
C PHE A 52 18.77 22.11 3.31
N LYS A 53 18.83 22.28 4.63
CA LYS A 53 19.68 23.30 5.27
C LYS A 53 21.16 23.05 4.98
N ASP A 54 21.59 21.79 5.07
CA ASP A 54 22.98 21.41 4.73
C ASP A 54 23.28 21.65 3.25
N TYR A 55 22.30 21.36 2.36
CA TYR A 55 22.41 21.67 0.93
C TYR A 55 22.60 23.19 0.68
N LEU A 56 21.79 24.03 1.32
CA LEU A 56 21.89 25.49 1.18
C LEU A 56 23.24 26.02 1.71
N LYS A 57 23.72 25.46 2.83
CA LYS A 57 25.03 25.81 3.39
C LYS A 57 26.18 25.46 2.44
N LEU A 58 26.13 24.28 1.83
CA LEU A 58 27.13 23.87 0.82
C LEU A 58 27.07 24.72 -0.45
N GLU A 59 25.87 25.20 -0.87
CA GLU A 59 25.78 26.17 -1.97
C GLU A 59 26.46 27.51 -1.62
N GLU A 60 26.33 27.97 -0.36
CA GLU A 60 26.99 29.20 0.13
C GLU A 60 28.52 28.99 0.21
N GLU A 61 28.99 27.88 0.79
CA GLU A 61 30.40 27.49 0.82
C GLU A 61 30.99 27.39 -0.60
N LYS A 62 30.22 26.88 -1.58
CA LYS A 62 30.66 26.84 -2.98
C LYS A 62 30.83 28.24 -3.58
N LEU A 63 29.93 29.17 -3.27
CA LEU A 63 30.08 30.57 -3.74
C LEU A 63 31.33 31.24 -3.16
N ASP A 64 31.60 30.99 -1.87
CA ASP A 64 32.81 31.49 -1.22
C ASP A 64 34.09 30.89 -1.85
N ALA A 65 34.09 29.59 -2.09
CA ALA A 65 35.21 28.92 -2.76
C ALA A 65 35.40 29.43 -4.22
N MET A 66 34.31 29.75 -4.91
CA MET A 66 34.37 30.35 -6.24
C MET A 66 34.97 31.77 -6.21
N ALA A 67 34.70 32.56 -5.16
CA ALA A 67 35.32 33.87 -5.00
C ALA A 67 36.84 33.76 -4.74
N MET A 68 37.27 32.72 -4.03
CA MET A 68 38.71 32.45 -3.80
C MET A 68 39.48 32.08 -5.07
N LEU A 69 38.79 31.62 -6.16
CA LEU A 69 39.42 31.38 -7.46
C LEU A 69 39.99 32.68 -8.12
N GLU A 70 39.48 33.83 -7.73
CA GLU A 70 39.92 35.15 -8.24
C GLU A 70 41.12 35.71 -7.47
N GLU A 71 41.54 35.05 -6.37
CA GLU A 71 42.68 35.45 -5.54
C GLU A 71 43.96 34.73 -5.97
N GLU A 72 45.02 35.50 -6.26
CA GLU A 72 46.33 34.94 -6.66
C GLU A 72 46.90 33.99 -5.58
N GLY A 73 47.17 32.76 -5.94
CA GLY A 73 47.80 31.76 -5.06
C GLY A 73 46.83 30.77 -4.38
N PHE A 74 45.50 30.93 -4.49
CA PHE A 74 44.53 30.04 -3.91
C PHE A 74 43.77 29.18 -4.95
N GLU A 75 44.09 29.30 -6.23
CA GLU A 75 43.39 28.69 -7.35
C GLU A 75 43.27 27.16 -7.26
N GLU A 76 44.37 26.49 -6.86
CA GLU A 76 44.45 25.03 -6.82
C GLU A 76 43.62 24.47 -5.63
N LEU A 77 43.75 25.14 -4.47
CA LEU A 77 42.98 24.79 -3.27
C LEU A 77 41.49 25.01 -3.46
N ALA A 78 41.11 26.14 -4.05
CA ALA A 78 39.72 26.46 -4.35
C ALA A 78 39.09 25.45 -5.33
N ARG A 79 39.82 24.95 -6.33
CA ARG A 79 39.35 23.92 -7.25
C ARG A 79 39.10 22.59 -6.55
N GLU A 80 40.02 22.14 -5.70
CA GLU A 80 39.83 20.91 -4.90
C GLU A 80 38.61 21.02 -3.98
N GLU A 81 38.42 22.18 -3.33
CA GLU A 81 37.30 22.41 -2.44
C GLU A 81 35.98 22.44 -3.20
N ILE A 82 35.90 23.10 -4.36
CA ILE A 82 34.70 23.12 -5.22
C ILE A 82 34.34 21.69 -5.68
N GLU A 83 35.30 20.88 -6.10
CA GLU A 83 35.09 19.50 -6.54
C GLU A 83 34.53 18.63 -5.38
N GLY A 84 35.09 18.82 -4.17
CA GLY A 84 34.59 18.16 -2.95
C GLY A 84 33.19 18.58 -2.56
N ILE A 85 32.85 19.86 -2.69
CA ILE A 85 31.51 20.39 -2.41
C ILE A 85 30.51 19.88 -3.47
N ASP A 86 30.89 19.88 -4.76
CA ASP A 86 30.03 19.38 -5.84
C ASP A 86 29.64 17.91 -5.65
N ALA A 87 30.58 17.08 -5.24
CA ALA A 87 30.30 15.68 -4.93
C ALA A 87 29.28 15.54 -3.78
N LYS A 88 29.40 16.37 -2.72
CA LYS A 88 28.46 16.38 -1.60
C LYS A 88 27.09 16.90 -2.01
N LEU A 89 27.03 17.95 -2.82
CA LEU A 89 25.78 18.52 -3.34
C LEU A 89 24.99 17.49 -4.17
N ILE A 90 25.69 16.72 -5.04
CA ILE A 90 25.05 15.65 -5.83
C ILE A 90 24.44 14.58 -4.93
N LEU A 91 25.15 14.16 -3.89
CA LEU A 91 24.65 13.18 -2.94
C LEU A 91 23.42 13.68 -2.17
N LEU A 92 23.50 14.91 -1.63
CA LEU A 92 22.36 15.53 -0.92
C LEU A 92 21.15 15.73 -1.83
N GLU A 93 21.37 16.11 -3.09
CA GLU A 93 20.26 16.24 -4.05
C GLU A 93 19.55 14.90 -4.29
N GLN A 94 20.29 13.80 -4.39
CA GLN A 94 19.70 12.47 -4.49
C GLN A 94 18.90 12.08 -3.22
N PHE A 95 19.43 12.39 -2.03
CA PHE A 95 18.72 12.14 -0.77
C PHE A 95 17.44 12.97 -0.67
N LEU A 96 17.52 14.26 -0.95
CA LEU A 96 16.36 15.17 -0.94
C LEU A 96 15.27 14.75 -1.93
N MET A 97 15.65 14.39 -3.16
CA MET A 97 14.70 13.83 -4.12
C MET A 97 14.05 12.54 -3.61
N GLY A 98 14.84 11.68 -2.94
CA GLY A 98 14.32 10.46 -2.33
C GLY A 98 13.28 10.71 -1.24
N HIS A 99 13.45 11.76 -0.45
CA HIS A 99 12.53 12.15 0.61
C HIS A 99 11.26 12.86 0.10
N LEU A 100 11.32 13.50 -1.07
CA LEU A 100 10.17 14.13 -1.71
C LEU A 100 9.21 13.13 -2.37
N LEU A 101 9.64 11.87 -2.55
CA LEU A 101 8.75 10.82 -3.04
C LEU A 101 7.64 10.56 -2.00
N PRO A 102 6.37 10.59 -2.41
CA PRO A 102 5.29 10.27 -1.50
C PRO A 102 5.49 8.83 -0.98
N ILE A 103 5.53 8.71 0.35
CA ILE A 103 5.54 7.39 1.01
C ILE A 103 4.17 6.77 0.75
N ASP A 104 4.17 5.56 0.22
CA ASP A 104 2.95 4.78 0.06
C ASP A 104 2.40 4.43 1.47
N PRO A 105 1.19 4.88 1.83
CA PRO A 105 0.64 4.63 3.17
C PRO A 105 0.44 3.14 3.46
N ASP A 106 0.48 2.31 2.43
CA ASP A 106 0.30 0.86 2.54
C ASP A 106 1.63 0.11 2.72
N ASP A 107 2.79 0.77 2.55
CA ASP A 107 4.12 0.15 2.59
C ASP A 107 4.40 -0.65 3.88
N ASP A 108 3.88 -0.20 5.02
CA ASP A 108 4.07 -0.88 6.31
C ASP A 108 2.93 -1.84 6.69
N LYS A 109 1.95 -2.02 5.80
CA LYS A 109 0.83 -2.94 6.06
C LYS A 109 1.24 -4.40 5.92
N ASP A 110 0.55 -5.23 6.71
CA ASP A 110 0.46 -6.68 6.48
C ASP A 110 -0.25 -6.97 5.16
N VAL A 111 -0.06 -8.16 4.58
CA VAL A 111 -0.65 -8.49 3.28
C VAL A 111 -1.42 -9.80 3.28
N TYR A 112 -2.32 -9.92 2.31
CA TYR A 112 -2.81 -11.19 1.80
C TYR A 112 -2.07 -11.50 0.50
N LEU A 113 -1.31 -12.62 0.51
CA LEU A 113 -0.72 -13.21 -0.69
C LEU A 113 -1.73 -14.19 -1.27
N GLU A 114 -2.24 -13.90 -2.44
CA GLU A 114 -3.16 -14.75 -3.18
C GLU A 114 -2.48 -15.25 -4.45
N ILE A 115 -2.40 -16.58 -4.62
CA ILE A 115 -1.79 -17.23 -5.78
C ILE A 115 -2.84 -18.13 -6.42
N ARG A 116 -3.09 -17.94 -7.72
CA ARG A 116 -4.06 -18.73 -8.49
C ARG A 116 -3.43 -19.34 -9.74
N SER A 117 -3.84 -20.55 -10.06
CA SER A 117 -3.48 -21.17 -11.33
C SER A 117 -4.18 -20.45 -12.49
N GLY A 118 -3.39 -20.07 -13.50
CA GLY A 118 -3.88 -19.47 -14.75
C GLY A 118 -3.97 -20.52 -15.88
N ALA A 119 -3.48 -20.18 -17.06
CA ALA A 119 -3.45 -21.09 -18.19
C ALA A 119 -2.38 -22.17 -18.03
N GLY A 120 -2.75 -23.45 -18.17
CA GLY A 120 -1.80 -24.57 -18.11
C GLY A 120 -2.29 -25.81 -17.35
N GLY A 121 -3.52 -25.77 -16.81
CA GLY A 121 -4.12 -26.93 -16.15
C GLY A 121 -3.35 -27.39 -14.90
N ASP A 122 -3.05 -28.68 -14.79
CA ASP A 122 -2.41 -29.28 -13.63
C ASP A 122 -1.01 -28.72 -13.38
N GLU A 123 -0.25 -28.42 -14.44
CA GLU A 123 1.08 -27.83 -14.31
C GLU A 123 1.04 -26.43 -13.67
N ALA A 124 0.05 -25.61 -14.02
CA ALA A 124 -0.15 -24.32 -13.38
C ALA A 124 -0.43 -24.50 -11.87
N SER A 125 -1.23 -25.50 -11.51
CA SER A 125 -1.55 -25.80 -10.10
C SER A 125 -0.34 -26.29 -9.30
N LEU A 126 0.55 -27.08 -9.91
CA LEU A 126 1.82 -27.49 -9.31
C LEU A 126 2.74 -26.29 -9.10
N PHE A 127 2.82 -25.42 -10.11
CA PHE A 127 3.66 -24.21 -10.02
C PHE A 127 3.17 -23.21 -8.97
N VAL A 128 1.85 -23.16 -8.68
CA VAL A 128 1.33 -22.41 -7.52
C VAL A 128 1.97 -22.89 -6.23
N GLY A 129 2.11 -24.21 -6.05
CA GLY A 129 2.76 -24.81 -4.88
C GLY A 129 4.25 -24.43 -4.77
N ASP A 130 4.96 -24.43 -5.89
CA ASP A 130 6.37 -24.06 -5.94
C ASP A 130 6.57 -22.56 -5.59
N LEU A 131 5.77 -21.68 -6.17
CA LEU A 131 5.81 -20.24 -5.86
C LEU A 131 5.41 -19.97 -4.41
N LEU A 132 4.38 -20.64 -3.90
CA LEU A 132 4.01 -20.51 -2.49
C LEU A 132 5.18 -20.88 -1.58
N ARG A 133 5.84 -22.00 -1.85
CA ARG A 133 7.02 -22.45 -1.10
C ARG A 133 8.12 -21.38 -1.15
N MET A 134 8.43 -20.82 -2.30
CA MET A 134 9.40 -19.76 -2.50
C MET A 134 9.09 -18.55 -1.60
N TYR A 135 7.84 -18.06 -1.62
CA TYR A 135 7.46 -16.91 -0.81
C TYR A 135 7.44 -17.20 0.70
N LEU A 136 7.08 -18.43 1.11
CA LEU A 136 7.13 -18.81 2.52
C LEU A 136 8.58 -18.90 3.03
N MET A 137 9.51 -19.40 2.22
CA MET A 137 10.94 -19.42 2.57
C MET A 137 11.53 -18.00 2.63
N TYR A 138 11.10 -17.10 1.73
CA TYR A 138 11.45 -15.69 1.79
C TYR A 138 10.92 -15.01 3.06
N ALA A 139 9.65 -15.28 3.39
CA ALA A 139 9.02 -14.77 4.59
C ALA A 139 9.73 -15.23 5.88
N ASP A 140 10.20 -16.49 5.92
CA ASP A 140 10.95 -17.04 7.05
C ASP A 140 12.30 -16.30 7.24
N LYS A 141 13.03 -16.04 6.14
CA LYS A 141 14.27 -15.22 6.17
C LYS A 141 14.04 -13.83 6.80
N HIS A 142 12.87 -13.23 6.52
CA HIS A 142 12.48 -11.92 7.07
C HIS A 142 11.75 -12.01 8.43
N ARG A 143 11.58 -13.23 8.99
CA ARG A 143 10.85 -13.49 10.26
C ARG A 143 9.41 -13.00 10.22
N TRP A 144 8.76 -13.04 9.06
CA TRP A 144 7.35 -12.73 8.93
C TRP A 144 6.48 -13.89 9.41
N LYS A 145 5.34 -13.59 10.01
CA LYS A 145 4.36 -14.59 10.45
C LYS A 145 3.40 -14.88 9.31
N CYS A 146 3.39 -16.12 8.84
CA CYS A 146 2.53 -16.59 7.75
C CYS A 146 1.43 -17.50 8.30
N ALA A 147 0.17 -17.26 7.87
CA ALA A 147 -0.97 -18.08 8.22
C ALA A 147 -1.83 -18.37 6.98
N LEU A 148 -2.21 -19.63 6.81
CA LEU A 148 -3.13 -20.05 5.75
C LEU A 148 -4.53 -19.51 6.05
N ILE A 149 -5.13 -18.81 5.08
CA ILE A 149 -6.51 -18.29 5.16
C ILE A 149 -7.47 -19.20 4.42
N SER A 150 -7.14 -19.54 3.16
CA SER A 150 -7.94 -20.46 2.35
C SER A 150 -7.08 -21.17 1.32
N GLN A 151 -7.53 -22.36 0.91
CA GLN A 151 -6.90 -23.11 -0.18
C GLN A 151 -7.93 -23.92 -0.94
N SER A 152 -7.68 -24.06 -2.25
CA SER A 152 -8.40 -24.98 -3.13
C SER A 152 -7.39 -25.90 -3.80
N LEU A 153 -7.43 -27.18 -3.47
CA LEU A 153 -6.49 -28.18 -3.99
C LEU A 153 -6.84 -28.57 -5.43
N SER A 154 -5.82 -28.92 -6.22
CA SER A 154 -5.99 -29.58 -7.51
C SER A 154 -6.02 -31.11 -7.34
N SER A 155 -6.67 -31.82 -8.27
CA SER A 155 -6.77 -33.30 -8.27
C SER A 155 -5.43 -33.99 -8.47
N GLN A 156 -4.48 -33.36 -9.15
CA GLN A 156 -3.14 -33.90 -9.46
C GLN A 156 -2.04 -33.35 -8.52
N GLY A 157 -2.44 -32.76 -7.40
CA GLY A 157 -1.52 -32.07 -6.48
C GLY A 157 -1.39 -30.58 -6.78
N GLY A 158 -0.78 -29.84 -5.85
CA GLY A 158 -0.71 -28.37 -5.91
C GLY A 158 -2.05 -27.69 -5.61
N TYR A 159 -2.18 -26.44 -5.99
CA TYR A 159 -3.32 -25.59 -5.62
C TYR A 159 -3.92 -24.95 -6.86
N LYS A 160 -5.26 -24.95 -6.95
CA LYS A 160 -6.00 -24.07 -7.88
C LYS A 160 -5.94 -22.62 -7.40
N GLU A 161 -6.06 -22.45 -6.09
CA GLU A 161 -5.98 -21.16 -5.41
C GLU A 161 -5.46 -21.37 -4.00
N VAL A 162 -4.64 -20.45 -3.54
CA VAL A 162 -4.19 -20.41 -2.15
C VAL A 162 -4.06 -18.97 -1.69
N VAL A 163 -4.49 -18.68 -0.46
CA VAL A 163 -4.42 -17.36 0.18
C VAL A 163 -3.73 -17.50 1.53
N TYR A 164 -2.65 -16.73 1.71
CA TYR A 164 -1.92 -16.61 2.95
C TYR A 164 -1.98 -15.18 3.49
N SER A 165 -2.11 -15.04 4.80
CA SER A 165 -1.84 -13.79 5.51
C SER A 165 -0.35 -13.77 5.86
N MET A 166 0.34 -12.68 5.53
CA MET A 166 1.73 -12.45 5.89
C MET A 166 1.85 -11.19 6.71
N LYS A 167 2.42 -11.30 7.92
CA LYS A 167 2.52 -10.20 8.90
C LYS A 167 3.95 -9.96 9.31
N GLY A 168 4.36 -8.69 9.30
CA GLY A 168 5.71 -8.29 9.68
C GLY A 168 6.06 -6.88 9.25
N LYS A 169 7.33 -6.53 9.35
CA LYS A 169 7.80 -5.20 8.99
C LYS A 169 7.88 -5.06 7.46
N SER A 170 7.24 -4.01 6.92
CA SER A 170 7.32 -3.60 5.51
C SER A 170 6.99 -4.71 4.50
N VAL A 171 6.03 -5.60 4.85
CA VAL A 171 5.69 -6.75 4.01
C VAL A 171 5.12 -6.31 2.66
N TYR A 172 4.18 -5.35 2.67
CA TYR A 172 3.59 -4.83 1.44
C TYR A 172 4.64 -4.16 0.55
N ARG A 173 5.53 -3.33 1.13
CA ARG A 173 6.62 -2.66 0.41
C ARG A 173 7.51 -3.63 -0.37
N MET A 174 7.81 -4.79 0.23
CA MET A 174 8.68 -5.79 -0.38
C MET A 174 7.96 -6.61 -1.45
N LEU A 175 6.68 -6.94 -1.22
CA LEU A 175 5.95 -7.89 -2.07
C LEU A 175 5.05 -7.24 -3.12
N LYS A 176 4.68 -5.96 -3.03
CA LYS A 176 3.75 -5.30 -3.96
C LYS A 176 4.13 -5.45 -5.44
N TYR A 177 5.42 -5.56 -5.74
CA TYR A 177 5.93 -5.76 -7.10
C TYR A 177 5.81 -7.20 -7.61
N GLU A 178 5.39 -8.14 -6.77
CA GLU A 178 5.16 -9.54 -7.15
C GLU A 178 3.77 -9.76 -7.76
N SER A 179 2.89 -8.75 -7.69
CA SER A 179 1.55 -8.81 -8.27
C SER A 179 1.60 -8.87 -9.78
N GLY A 180 0.85 -9.82 -10.38
CA GLY A 180 0.74 -9.98 -11.82
C GLY A 180 0.79 -11.43 -12.29
N THR A 181 1.00 -11.63 -13.61
CA THR A 181 1.06 -12.95 -14.23
C THR A 181 2.49 -13.47 -14.31
N HIS A 182 2.76 -14.61 -13.66
CA HIS A 182 4.03 -15.33 -13.67
C HIS A 182 3.95 -16.51 -14.64
N ARG A 183 4.91 -16.61 -15.54
CA ARG A 183 4.97 -17.66 -16.55
C ARG A 183 6.08 -18.68 -16.24
N VAL A 184 5.76 -19.95 -16.27
CA VAL A 184 6.73 -21.04 -16.14
C VAL A 184 6.91 -21.75 -17.47
N GLN A 185 8.16 -22.17 -17.75
CA GLN A 185 8.56 -23.01 -18.87
C GLN A 185 9.39 -24.16 -18.33
N ARG A 186 8.79 -25.35 -18.23
CA ARG A 186 9.47 -26.58 -17.81
C ARG A 186 8.77 -27.81 -18.38
N VAL A 187 9.41 -28.96 -18.25
CA VAL A 187 8.77 -30.24 -18.45
C VAL A 187 8.03 -30.60 -17.16
N PRO A 188 6.68 -30.67 -17.17
CA PRO A 188 5.91 -31.01 -15.97
C PRO A 188 6.23 -32.36 -15.44
N ALA A 189 6.06 -32.60 -14.13
CA ALA A 189 6.13 -33.93 -13.54
C ALA A 189 5.07 -34.89 -14.11
N THR A 190 4.00 -34.39 -14.68
CA THR A 190 2.89 -35.13 -15.30
C THR A 190 3.12 -35.42 -16.80
N GLU A 191 4.19 -34.91 -17.41
CA GLU A 191 4.47 -35.05 -18.83
C GLU A 191 5.38 -36.28 -19.09
N SER A 192 4.87 -37.23 -19.84
CA SER A 192 5.58 -38.48 -20.15
C SER A 192 6.51 -38.43 -21.39
N GLN A 193 6.31 -37.42 -22.27
CA GLN A 193 7.03 -37.30 -23.55
C GLN A 193 8.17 -36.27 -23.51
N GLY A 194 8.45 -35.68 -22.34
CA GLY A 194 9.52 -34.72 -22.17
C GLY A 194 9.29 -33.32 -22.84
N ARG A 195 8.05 -33.01 -23.20
CA ARG A 195 7.73 -31.74 -23.84
C ARG A 195 7.74 -30.59 -22.82
N ILE A 196 8.32 -29.48 -23.21
CA ILE A 196 8.29 -28.24 -22.40
C ILE A 196 6.88 -27.63 -22.48
N HIS A 197 6.22 -27.49 -21.32
CA HIS A 197 4.96 -26.78 -21.22
C HIS A 197 5.20 -25.33 -20.79
N THR A 198 4.29 -24.46 -21.24
CA THR A 198 4.25 -23.07 -20.81
C THR A 198 2.95 -22.84 -20.05
N SER A 199 3.06 -22.60 -18.76
CA SER A 199 1.92 -22.39 -17.87
C SER A 199 2.00 -21.01 -17.22
N THR A 200 0.88 -20.51 -16.70
CA THR A 200 0.81 -19.23 -16.00
C THR A 200 0.16 -19.38 -14.64
N VAL A 201 0.61 -18.55 -13.73
CA VAL A 201 0.06 -18.39 -12.40
C VAL A 201 -0.13 -16.88 -12.17
N THR A 202 -1.20 -16.50 -11.52
CA THR A 202 -1.45 -15.11 -11.16
C THR A 202 -1.25 -14.90 -9.68
N ILE A 203 -0.60 -13.79 -9.33
CA ILE A 203 -0.32 -13.39 -7.96
C ILE A 203 -0.98 -12.04 -7.70
N ALA A 204 -1.70 -11.93 -6.59
CA ALA A 204 -2.20 -10.67 -6.06
C ALA A 204 -1.66 -10.45 -4.65
N ILE A 205 -1.16 -9.25 -4.40
CA ILE A 205 -0.70 -8.79 -3.09
C ILE A 205 -1.66 -7.69 -2.65
N LEU A 206 -2.49 -8.01 -1.66
CA LEU A 206 -3.51 -7.10 -1.17
C LEU A 206 -3.14 -6.64 0.24
N PRO A 207 -3.08 -5.33 0.52
CA PRO A 207 -2.83 -4.84 1.86
C PRO A 207 -3.96 -5.26 2.79
N GLN A 208 -3.62 -5.67 4.02
CA GLN A 208 -4.63 -5.94 5.03
C GLN A 208 -5.22 -4.62 5.51
N VAL A 209 -6.51 -4.49 5.33
CA VAL A 209 -7.28 -3.36 5.84
C VAL A 209 -7.93 -3.79 7.16
N GLU A 210 -7.94 -2.90 8.14
CA GLU A 210 -8.62 -3.15 9.40
C GLU A 210 -10.08 -3.52 9.17
N GLN A 211 -10.54 -4.55 9.87
CA GLN A 211 -11.95 -4.93 9.80
C GLN A 211 -12.78 -3.85 10.47
N ILE A 212 -13.81 -3.42 9.77
CA ILE A 212 -14.80 -2.52 10.33
C ILE A 212 -15.77 -3.37 11.18
N ASP A 213 -15.55 -3.36 12.50
CA ASP A 213 -16.38 -4.15 13.44
C ASP A 213 -17.54 -3.34 14.00
N GLU A 214 -17.36 -2.04 14.20
CA GLU A 214 -18.36 -1.13 14.73
C GLU A 214 -18.44 0.14 13.90
N VAL A 215 -19.63 0.70 13.82
CA VAL A 215 -19.87 2.01 13.19
C VAL A 215 -20.28 2.97 14.29
N ASP A 216 -19.48 3.99 14.51
CA ASP A 216 -19.87 5.10 15.37
C ASP A 216 -20.80 6.03 14.60
N ILE A 217 -22.07 6.09 15.04
CA ILE A 217 -23.10 6.92 14.42
C ILE A 217 -23.32 8.16 15.27
N ASN A 218 -22.93 9.31 14.71
CA ASN A 218 -23.18 10.58 15.38
C ASN A 218 -24.68 10.90 15.35
N ASN A 219 -25.27 11.22 16.52
CA ASN A 219 -26.66 11.59 16.62
C ASN A 219 -27.04 12.84 15.80
N GLN A 220 -26.08 13.71 15.50
CA GLN A 220 -26.30 14.90 14.67
C GLN A 220 -26.56 14.55 13.20
N ASP A 221 -26.10 13.39 12.76
CA ASP A 221 -26.27 12.89 11.39
C ASP A 221 -27.58 12.11 11.21
N LEU A 222 -28.39 12.04 12.27
CA LEU A 222 -29.66 11.31 12.27
C LEU A 222 -30.86 12.26 12.23
N ARG A 223 -31.75 11.99 11.30
CA ARG A 223 -33.10 12.54 11.32
C ARG A 223 -34.05 11.44 11.82
N VAL A 224 -34.75 11.71 12.92
CA VAL A 224 -35.69 10.78 13.54
C VAL A 224 -37.12 11.33 13.38
N ASP A 225 -37.91 10.62 12.63
CA ASP A 225 -39.32 10.93 12.41
C ASP A 225 -40.22 9.88 13.12
N THR A 226 -41.24 10.33 13.81
CA THR A 226 -42.23 9.45 14.45
C THR A 226 -43.56 9.53 13.73
N TYR A 227 -44.25 8.42 13.63
CA TYR A 227 -45.52 8.34 12.93
C TYR A 227 -46.41 7.23 13.52
N ARG A 228 -47.68 7.18 13.10
CA ARG A 228 -48.61 6.17 13.55
C ARG A 228 -48.34 4.85 12.85
N SER A 229 -48.30 3.78 13.64
CA SER A 229 -48.11 2.43 13.10
C SER A 229 -49.28 2.04 12.19
N SER A 230 -49.02 1.35 11.09
CA SER A 230 -50.05 0.80 10.20
C SER A 230 -50.15 -0.71 10.42
N GLY A 231 -51.39 -1.23 10.62
CA GLY A 231 -51.61 -2.66 10.75
C GLY A 231 -52.89 -2.99 11.49
N ALA A 232 -53.22 -4.29 11.57
CA ALA A 232 -54.36 -4.79 12.34
C ALA A 232 -54.11 -4.62 13.84
N GLY A 233 -54.81 -3.69 14.49
CA GLY A 233 -54.65 -3.40 15.91
C GLY A 233 -55.80 -2.59 16.48
N GLY A 234 -55.87 -2.49 17.81
CA GLY A 234 -56.87 -1.73 18.54
C GLY A 234 -56.60 -0.21 18.55
N GLN A 235 -57.36 0.55 19.40
CA GLN A 235 -57.27 2.02 19.50
C GLN A 235 -55.86 2.58 19.65
N HIS A 236 -54.94 1.86 20.33
CA HIS A 236 -53.57 2.31 20.57
C HIS A 236 -52.76 2.46 19.26
N VAL A 237 -52.93 1.56 18.29
CA VAL A 237 -52.19 1.59 16.99
C VAL A 237 -52.59 2.80 16.17
N ASN A 238 -53.89 3.22 16.27
CA ASN A 238 -54.43 4.30 15.45
C ASN A 238 -54.28 5.70 16.08
N THR A 239 -53.96 5.78 17.38
CA THR A 239 -53.94 7.05 18.12
C THR A 239 -52.55 7.47 18.56
N THR A 240 -51.57 6.55 18.68
CA THR A 240 -50.24 6.85 19.23
C THR A 240 -49.19 6.76 18.17
N ASP A 241 -48.26 7.78 18.10
CA ASP A 241 -47.13 7.79 17.18
C ASP A 241 -46.00 6.91 17.73
N SER A 242 -46.17 5.59 17.66
CA SER A 242 -45.24 4.58 18.18
C SER A 242 -44.21 4.11 17.16
N ALA A 243 -44.47 4.26 15.86
CA ALA A 243 -43.57 3.90 14.81
C ALA A 243 -42.44 4.96 14.67
N VAL A 244 -41.24 4.50 14.38
CA VAL A 244 -40.04 5.33 14.27
C VAL A 244 -39.38 5.07 12.93
N ARG A 245 -39.07 6.16 12.19
CA ARG A 245 -38.26 6.16 10.99
C ARG A 245 -36.97 6.92 11.33
N ILE A 246 -35.81 6.32 11.07
CA ILE A 246 -34.52 6.96 11.24
C ILE A 246 -33.84 7.03 9.87
N THR A 247 -33.44 8.26 9.50
CA THR A 247 -32.70 8.52 8.27
C THR A 247 -31.29 8.96 8.65
N HIS A 248 -30.29 8.25 8.18
CA HIS A 248 -28.90 8.67 8.29
C HIS A 248 -28.57 9.62 7.13
N ILE A 249 -28.40 10.89 7.43
CA ILE A 249 -28.30 11.98 6.43
C ILE A 249 -27.11 11.77 5.47
N PRO A 250 -25.88 11.43 5.93
CA PRO A 250 -24.74 11.32 5.04
C PRO A 250 -24.84 10.18 4.02
N THR A 251 -25.46 9.04 4.41
CA THR A 251 -25.58 7.86 3.52
C THR A 251 -26.94 7.75 2.85
N GLY A 252 -27.92 8.56 3.25
CA GLY A 252 -29.32 8.44 2.80
C GLY A 252 -30.01 7.15 3.23
N THR A 253 -29.41 6.39 4.16
CA THR A 253 -29.97 5.11 4.61
C THR A 253 -31.16 5.33 5.51
N VAL A 254 -32.32 4.73 5.16
CA VAL A 254 -33.56 4.81 5.94
C VAL A 254 -33.88 3.47 6.55
N VAL A 255 -34.31 3.49 7.81
CA VAL A 255 -34.80 2.33 8.56
C VAL A 255 -36.07 2.69 9.31
N GLU A 256 -37.03 1.81 9.31
CA GLU A 256 -38.31 1.96 10.00
C GLU A 256 -38.53 0.79 10.96
N CYS A 257 -39.12 1.09 12.12
CA CYS A 257 -39.52 0.07 13.09
C CYS A 257 -40.85 0.42 13.72
N GLN A 258 -41.78 -0.53 13.69
CA GLN A 258 -43.15 -0.38 14.26
C GLN A 258 -43.62 -1.62 15.03
N ASP A 259 -42.65 -2.49 15.44
CA ASP A 259 -42.97 -3.81 16.01
C ASP A 259 -43.54 -3.73 17.44
N GLU A 260 -43.09 -2.73 18.18
CA GLU A 260 -43.42 -2.60 19.61
C GLU A 260 -44.41 -1.45 19.84
N ARG A 261 -45.14 -1.55 20.96
CA ARG A 261 -46.06 -0.47 21.40
C ARG A 261 -45.32 0.77 21.93
N SER A 262 -44.04 0.60 22.32
CA SER A 262 -43.21 1.64 22.89
C SER A 262 -42.33 2.29 21.81
N GLN A 263 -42.47 3.59 21.60
CA GLN A 263 -41.65 4.41 20.72
C GLN A 263 -40.16 4.27 21.04
N HIS A 264 -39.80 4.27 22.34
CA HIS A 264 -38.37 4.12 22.74
C HIS A 264 -37.80 2.76 22.36
N LYS A 265 -38.57 1.68 22.47
CA LYS A 265 -38.12 0.35 22.04
C LYS A 265 -38.01 0.28 20.52
N ASN A 266 -38.95 0.86 19.77
CA ASN A 266 -38.85 0.97 18.32
C ASN A 266 -37.64 1.81 17.88
N LYS A 267 -37.34 2.93 18.57
CA LYS A 267 -36.15 3.72 18.31
C LYS A 267 -34.87 2.93 18.54
N ALA A 268 -34.76 2.20 19.65
CA ALA A 268 -33.61 1.36 19.93
C ALA A 268 -33.41 0.26 18.88
N LYS A 269 -34.49 -0.43 18.48
CA LYS A 269 -34.46 -1.44 17.41
C LYS A 269 -34.06 -0.81 16.06
N ALA A 270 -34.64 0.33 15.71
CA ALA A 270 -34.31 1.05 14.47
C ALA A 270 -32.86 1.49 14.42
N MET A 271 -32.29 1.96 15.56
CA MET A 271 -30.86 2.27 15.67
C MET A 271 -29.98 1.04 15.44
N ALA A 272 -30.27 -0.08 16.07
CA ALA A 272 -29.52 -1.32 15.88
C ALA A 272 -29.58 -1.80 14.41
N LEU A 273 -30.77 -1.74 13.79
CA LEU A 273 -30.92 -2.07 12.38
C LEU A 273 -30.17 -1.10 11.44
N LEU A 274 -30.17 0.19 11.77
CA LEU A 274 -29.42 1.21 11.02
C LEU A 274 -27.92 0.94 11.09
N SER A 275 -27.37 0.70 12.30
CA SER A 275 -25.95 0.36 12.48
C SER A 275 -25.56 -0.87 11.68
N ALA A 276 -26.36 -1.93 11.75
CA ALA A 276 -26.12 -3.16 10.98
C ALA A 276 -26.16 -2.91 9.45
N LYS A 277 -27.09 -2.06 8.99
CA LYS A 277 -27.23 -1.74 7.56
C LYS A 277 -26.06 -0.90 7.03
N ILE A 278 -25.62 0.10 7.80
CA ILE A 278 -24.46 0.93 7.45
C ILE A 278 -23.20 0.07 7.47
N LEU A 279 -22.97 -0.74 8.50
CA LEU A 279 -21.84 -1.66 8.59
C LEU A 279 -21.78 -2.60 7.39
N LYS A 280 -22.91 -3.19 7.01
CA LYS A 280 -23.01 -4.06 5.82
C LYS A 280 -22.64 -3.29 4.54
N GLN A 281 -23.11 -2.06 4.40
CA GLN A 281 -22.81 -1.23 3.23
C GLN A 281 -21.32 -0.87 3.16
N GLN A 282 -20.69 -0.50 4.27
CA GLN A 282 -19.27 -0.22 4.35
C GLN A 282 -18.44 -1.45 3.99
N ARG A 283 -18.78 -2.62 4.54
CA ARG A 283 -18.11 -3.90 4.21
C ARG A 283 -18.25 -4.25 2.72
N LEU A 284 -19.43 -4.04 2.12
CA LEU A 284 -19.61 -4.26 0.68
C LEU A 284 -18.78 -3.31 -0.18
N THR A 285 -18.67 -2.05 0.22
CA THR A 285 -17.83 -1.07 -0.49
C THR A 285 -16.36 -1.46 -0.39
N GLN A 286 -15.89 -1.86 0.80
CA GLN A 286 -14.52 -2.34 1.01
C GLN A 286 -14.22 -3.61 0.17
N GLN A 287 -15.16 -4.57 0.15
CA GLN A 287 -15.01 -5.78 -0.67
C GLN A 287 -14.95 -5.48 -2.17
N LYS A 288 -15.75 -4.50 -2.65
CA LYS A 288 -15.69 -4.06 -4.04
C LYS A 288 -14.34 -3.45 -4.38
N ALA A 289 -13.86 -2.53 -3.55
CA ALA A 289 -12.54 -1.90 -3.74
C ALA A 289 -11.42 -2.95 -3.79
N MET A 290 -11.39 -3.91 -2.86
CA MET A 290 -10.42 -5.02 -2.89
C MET A 290 -10.56 -5.90 -4.13
N SER A 291 -11.80 -6.13 -4.61
CA SER A 291 -12.04 -6.93 -5.83
C SER A 291 -11.56 -6.20 -7.09
N GLU A 292 -11.76 -4.89 -7.16
CA GLU A 292 -11.28 -4.04 -8.26
C GLU A 292 -9.75 -3.98 -8.26
N GLU A 293 -9.14 -3.78 -7.10
CA GLU A 293 -7.68 -3.79 -6.94
C GLU A 293 -7.08 -5.12 -7.38
N ARG A 294 -7.64 -6.25 -6.92
CA ARG A 294 -7.25 -7.60 -7.37
C ARG A 294 -7.35 -7.74 -8.89
N SER A 295 -8.45 -7.30 -9.47
CA SER A 295 -8.65 -7.38 -10.92
C SER A 295 -7.61 -6.58 -11.70
N THR A 296 -7.24 -5.41 -11.20
CA THR A 296 -6.21 -4.55 -11.78
C THR A 296 -4.82 -5.20 -11.70
N GLN A 297 -4.49 -5.83 -10.56
CA GLN A 297 -3.19 -6.49 -10.35
C GLN A 297 -3.03 -7.75 -11.21
N VAL A 298 -4.08 -8.54 -11.36
CA VAL A 298 -4.02 -9.87 -12.01
C VAL A 298 -4.22 -9.79 -13.52
N GLY A 299 -4.95 -8.78 -14.03
CA GLY A 299 -5.29 -8.69 -15.45
C GLY A 299 -6.14 -9.88 -15.92
N SER A 300 -5.92 -10.34 -17.15
CA SER A 300 -6.60 -11.51 -17.72
C SER A 300 -5.95 -12.84 -17.33
N GLY A 301 -4.73 -12.83 -16.79
CA GLY A 301 -3.91 -14.02 -16.52
C GLY A 301 -3.40 -14.73 -17.79
N GLU A 302 -3.50 -14.10 -18.95
CA GLU A 302 -3.01 -14.63 -20.19
C GLU A 302 -1.47 -14.65 -20.28
N ARG A 303 -0.92 -15.55 -21.09
CA ARG A 303 0.53 -15.71 -21.27
C ARG A 303 1.21 -14.44 -21.84
N SER A 304 0.48 -13.58 -22.49
CA SER A 304 0.93 -12.30 -23.07
C SER A 304 1.21 -11.26 -22.01
N GLU A 305 0.44 -11.24 -20.91
CA GLU A 305 0.51 -10.25 -19.81
C GLU A 305 1.55 -10.58 -18.76
N ARG A 306 2.43 -11.54 -19.04
CA ARG A 306 3.45 -11.96 -18.08
C ARG A 306 4.35 -10.82 -17.61
N ILE A 307 4.52 -10.69 -16.31
CA ILE A 307 5.52 -9.81 -15.72
C ILE A 307 6.88 -10.54 -15.59
N ARG A 308 6.85 -11.86 -15.31
CA ARG A 308 8.06 -12.64 -15.08
C ARG A 308 7.98 -14.02 -15.73
N THR A 309 9.13 -14.53 -16.21
CA THR A 309 9.26 -15.87 -16.77
C THR A 309 10.31 -16.66 -16.04
N TYR A 310 9.93 -17.85 -15.58
CA TYR A 310 10.78 -18.87 -14.97
C TYR A 310 11.08 -19.96 -16.00
N ASN A 311 12.31 -20.02 -16.49
CA ASN A 311 12.75 -20.95 -17.51
C ASN A 311 13.67 -22.01 -16.87
N PHE A 312 13.12 -23.16 -16.52
CA PHE A 312 13.85 -24.24 -15.86
C PHE A 312 14.93 -24.88 -16.75
N PRO A 313 14.69 -25.18 -18.05
CA PRO A 313 15.74 -25.72 -18.93
C PRO A 313 16.99 -24.84 -19.04
N GLN A 314 16.86 -23.53 -18.85
CA GLN A 314 17.96 -22.57 -18.93
C GLN A 314 18.41 -22.07 -17.56
N SER A 315 17.83 -22.59 -16.45
CA SER A 315 18.03 -22.12 -15.07
C SER A 315 17.98 -20.59 -14.95
N ARG A 316 16.98 -19.97 -15.59
CA ARG A 316 16.89 -18.51 -15.81
C ARG A 316 15.54 -17.95 -15.37
N VAL A 317 15.59 -16.81 -14.67
CA VAL A 317 14.42 -15.97 -14.40
C VAL A 317 14.57 -14.64 -15.13
N THR A 318 13.53 -14.19 -15.81
CA THR A 318 13.51 -12.89 -16.50
C THR A 318 12.30 -12.07 -16.04
N ASP A 319 12.55 -10.91 -15.44
CA ASP A 319 11.50 -9.91 -15.19
C ASP A 319 11.40 -8.98 -16.40
N HIS A 320 10.23 -9.00 -17.06
CA HIS A 320 10.03 -8.29 -18.32
C HIS A 320 9.78 -6.80 -18.14
N ARG A 321 9.42 -6.35 -16.94
CA ARG A 321 9.13 -4.94 -16.63
C ARG A 321 10.39 -4.07 -16.67
N ILE A 322 11.51 -4.66 -16.24
CA ILE A 322 12.82 -4.01 -16.12
C ILE A 322 13.90 -4.66 -16.97
N GLY A 323 13.57 -5.72 -17.75
CA GLY A 323 14.52 -6.46 -18.58
C GLY A 323 15.60 -7.22 -17.79
N LEU A 324 15.43 -7.40 -16.47
CA LEU A 324 16.39 -8.10 -15.63
C LEU A 324 16.36 -9.60 -15.91
N THR A 325 17.53 -10.20 -16.08
CA THR A 325 17.68 -11.66 -16.24
C THR A 325 18.71 -12.19 -15.24
N LEU A 326 18.27 -13.15 -14.41
CA LEU A 326 19.09 -13.84 -13.41
C LEU A 326 19.23 -15.32 -13.78
N TYR A 327 20.44 -15.86 -13.71
CA TYR A 327 20.76 -17.28 -13.99
C TYR A 327 20.89 -18.10 -12.70
N GLN A 328 20.03 -17.83 -11.74
CA GLN A 328 20.03 -18.43 -10.39
C GLN A 328 18.62 -18.93 -10.02
N LEU A 329 17.94 -19.62 -10.96
CA LEU A 329 16.56 -20.06 -10.77
C LEU A 329 16.40 -20.93 -9.52
N ASP A 330 17.32 -21.85 -9.27
CA ASP A 330 17.22 -22.80 -8.15
C ASP A 330 17.31 -22.07 -6.79
N SER A 331 18.27 -21.16 -6.64
CA SER A 331 18.40 -20.31 -5.43
C SER A 331 17.15 -19.44 -5.23
N LEU A 332 16.63 -18.86 -6.31
CA LEU A 332 15.43 -18.05 -6.27
C LEU A 332 14.22 -18.85 -5.80
N MET A 333 14.03 -20.09 -6.28
CA MET A 333 12.96 -20.99 -5.84
C MET A 333 13.11 -21.44 -4.38
N GLU A 334 14.30 -21.29 -3.78
CA GLU A 334 14.58 -21.48 -2.35
C GLU A 334 14.39 -20.18 -1.53
N GLY A 335 13.73 -19.18 -2.11
CA GLY A 335 13.37 -17.94 -1.44
C GLY A 335 14.49 -16.89 -1.44
N ASP A 336 15.44 -16.97 -2.38
CA ASP A 336 16.50 -15.95 -2.51
C ASP A 336 16.11 -14.91 -3.58
N ILE A 337 15.01 -14.19 -3.29
CA ILE A 337 14.40 -13.21 -4.20
C ILE A 337 14.78 -11.77 -3.87
N GLU A 338 15.62 -11.53 -2.86
CA GLU A 338 15.97 -10.19 -2.35
C GLU A 338 16.55 -9.30 -3.45
N GLU A 339 17.56 -9.77 -4.20
CA GLU A 339 18.18 -9.03 -5.28
C GLU A 339 17.16 -8.53 -6.32
N LEU A 340 16.21 -9.42 -6.68
CA LEU A 340 15.16 -9.10 -7.64
C LEU A 340 14.22 -8.00 -7.11
N ILE A 341 13.80 -8.13 -5.84
CA ILE A 341 12.93 -7.16 -5.18
C ILE A 341 13.62 -5.80 -5.04
N GLU A 342 14.88 -5.77 -4.62
CA GLU A 342 15.63 -4.52 -4.51
C GLU A 342 15.76 -3.77 -5.84
N VAL A 343 16.02 -4.49 -6.93
CA VAL A 343 16.11 -3.87 -8.26
C VAL A 343 14.75 -3.29 -8.68
N LEU A 344 13.64 -3.98 -8.40
CA LEU A 344 12.29 -3.49 -8.69
C LEU A 344 11.95 -2.24 -7.85
N ILE A 345 12.32 -2.22 -6.57
CA ILE A 345 12.16 -1.05 -5.70
C ILE A 345 12.96 0.14 -6.23
N ARG A 346 14.20 -0.08 -6.67
CA ARG A 346 15.05 0.98 -7.23
C ARG A 346 14.48 1.52 -8.55
N ASP A 347 13.97 0.66 -9.41
CA ASP A 347 13.36 1.05 -10.68
C ASP A 347 12.08 1.87 -10.47
N ASP A 348 11.20 1.43 -9.56
CA ASP A 348 9.99 2.19 -9.19
C ASP A 348 10.34 3.56 -8.60
N LYS A 349 11.33 3.60 -7.70
CA LYS A 349 11.83 4.85 -7.13
C LYS A 349 12.37 5.78 -8.22
N ALA A 350 13.14 5.26 -9.17
CA ALA A 350 13.68 6.03 -10.28
C ALA A 350 12.57 6.58 -11.21
N LYS A 351 11.55 5.78 -11.51
CA LYS A 351 10.40 6.22 -12.32
C LYS A 351 9.59 7.32 -11.63
N ARG A 352 9.35 7.17 -10.33
CA ARG A 352 8.66 8.21 -9.54
C ARG A 352 9.48 9.49 -9.44
N MET A 353 10.80 9.38 -9.31
CA MET A 353 11.70 10.55 -9.34
C MET A 353 11.63 11.25 -10.70
N ALA A 354 11.67 10.51 -11.81
CA ALA A 354 11.55 11.08 -13.14
C ALA A 354 10.19 11.82 -13.32
N GLY A 355 9.09 11.22 -12.85
CA GLY A 355 7.77 11.86 -12.87
C GLY A 355 7.70 13.18 -12.07
N LEU A 356 8.43 13.27 -10.93
CA LEU A 356 8.51 14.53 -10.17
C LEU A 356 9.30 15.62 -10.90
N LEU A 357 10.19 15.24 -11.84
CA LEU A 357 10.97 16.17 -12.63
C LEU A 357 10.19 16.71 -13.83
N ASP A 358 9.18 15.99 -14.30
CA ASP A 358 8.33 16.35 -15.45
C ASP A 358 7.13 17.24 -15.06
N GLU A 359 6.79 17.34 -13.75
CA GLU A 359 5.79 18.24 -13.16
C GLU A 359 6.40 19.61 -12.76
#